data_24717d8c1952ac3a3d56dcaf44c5cc60
#
_entry.id   24717d8c1952ac3a3d56dcaf44c5cc60
#
_cell.length_a   1.000
_cell.length_b   1.000
_cell.length_c   1.000
_cell.angle_alpha   90.00
_cell.angle_beta   90.00
_cell.angle_gamma   90.00
#
_symmetry.space_group_name_H-M   'P 1'
#
loop_
_entity.id
_entity.type
_entity.pdbx_description
1 polymer ?
#
loop_
_entity_poly.entity_id
_entity_poly.type
_entity_poly.pdbx_seq_one_letter_code
_entity_poly.pdbx_strand_id
1 'polypeptide(L)'
;MADLKVINPDGNGKINARNFAQTLLPLIQDRLGNDATKQIFDNKGSYYLDLGSQARFSDIRPPKETVVSLSNGSPLHANFVPLGGLGDPAIATQAPKTENITSFLQMIEEKNVTTIIDLTNQDDRIKHKAPDYSRNPAHGFSSADRTSPELRQSNIEKRELKTANNHSVSYLNLTKWPDHGAVAIDGFKSLLSAIEQEHGSKGGGITIHCNAGVGRTGTVYAGLELSRLAKNGELNSSNFADKVLDVVAEGRKARGFAFVQAPEQLNLLFDYAKSLV
;
A
#
# COMPACT_ATOMS: atom_id res chain seq x y z
N MET A 1 24.97 -15.81 7.14
CA MET A 1 24.12 -14.67 7.50
C MET A 1 22.98 -15.22 8.34
N ALA A 2 22.88 -14.77 9.58
CA ALA A 2 21.83 -15.21 10.50
C ALA A 2 20.46 -14.89 9.89
N ASP A 3 19.50 -15.79 10.06
CA ASP A 3 18.11 -15.59 9.67
C ASP A 3 17.62 -14.25 10.25
N LEU A 4 17.48 -13.24 9.41
CA LEU A 4 16.87 -11.95 9.73
C LEU A 4 15.35 -12.13 9.87
N LYS A 5 14.92 -13.06 10.73
CA LYS A 5 13.54 -13.08 11.20
C LYS A 5 13.44 -12.04 12.30
N VAL A 6 12.72 -10.96 12.02
CA VAL A 6 12.31 -10.05 13.07
C VAL A 6 11.37 -10.84 14.00
N ILE A 7 11.94 -11.36 15.07
CA ILE A 7 11.21 -12.12 16.07
C ILE A 7 10.45 -11.11 16.92
N ASN A 8 9.16 -11.35 17.12
CA ASN A 8 8.39 -10.66 18.15
C ASN A 8 9.04 -10.98 19.52
N PRO A 9 9.65 -10.01 20.22
CA PRO A 9 10.43 -10.31 21.42
C PRO A 9 9.60 -10.88 22.57
N ASP A 10 8.27 -10.73 22.55
CA ASP A 10 7.42 -11.03 23.70
C ASP A 10 6.50 -12.25 23.51
N GLY A 11 6.58 -12.97 22.39
CA GLY A 11 5.86 -14.25 22.14
C GLY A 11 4.33 -14.26 22.28
N ASN A 12 3.72 -13.26 22.88
CA ASN A 12 2.31 -13.21 23.27
C ASN A 12 1.59 -11.87 23.00
N GLY A 13 2.20 -10.89 22.37
CA GLY A 13 1.60 -9.58 22.18
C GLY A 13 1.50 -9.17 20.69
N LYS A 14 0.36 -8.62 20.27
CA LYS A 14 0.27 -7.88 19.02
C LYS A 14 1.18 -6.66 19.14
N ILE A 15 2.31 -6.67 18.45
CA ILE A 15 3.15 -5.48 18.32
C ILE A 15 2.31 -4.43 17.59
N ASN A 16 2.08 -3.27 18.23
CA ASN A 16 1.45 -2.17 17.50
C ASN A 16 2.43 -1.59 16.46
N ALA A 17 1.90 -0.96 15.43
CA ALA A 17 2.68 -0.44 14.32
C ALA A 17 3.82 0.49 14.76
N ARG A 18 3.63 1.28 15.85
CA ARG A 18 4.64 2.19 16.37
C ARG A 18 5.79 1.45 17.05
N ASN A 19 5.49 0.44 17.86
CA ASN A 19 6.51 -0.37 18.53
C ASN A 19 7.34 -1.14 17.50
N PHE A 20 6.70 -1.73 16.48
CA PHE A 20 7.40 -2.39 15.39
C PHE A 20 8.29 -1.40 14.61
N ALA A 21 7.77 -0.21 14.30
CA ALA A 21 8.54 0.82 13.62
C ALA A 21 9.79 1.22 14.40
N GLN A 22 9.69 1.32 15.75
CA GLN A 22 10.83 1.60 16.63
C GLN A 22 11.84 0.43 16.65
N THR A 23 11.38 -0.80 16.68
CA THR A 23 12.24 -1.99 16.60
C THR A 23 13.02 -2.05 15.28
N LEU A 24 12.39 -1.66 14.17
CA LEU A 24 13.02 -1.63 12.86
C LEU A 24 13.99 -0.45 12.68
N LEU A 25 13.86 0.59 13.49
CA LEU A 25 14.61 1.83 13.34
C LEU A 25 16.13 1.64 13.23
N PRO A 26 16.81 0.85 14.11
CA PRO A 26 18.25 0.66 14.00
C PRO A 26 18.71 0.07 12.66
N LEU A 27 17.84 -0.69 11.98
CA LEU A 27 18.15 -1.34 10.70
C LEU A 27 18.01 -0.39 9.49
N ILE A 28 17.23 0.69 9.63
CA ILE A 28 16.94 1.61 8.52
C ILE A 28 17.41 3.04 8.77
N GLN A 29 17.92 3.34 9.98
CA GLN A 29 18.31 4.70 10.37
C GLN A 29 19.39 5.28 9.45
N ASP A 30 20.40 4.49 9.11
CA ASP A 30 21.49 4.94 8.22
C ASP A 30 20.96 5.26 6.81
N ARG A 31 19.92 4.55 6.36
CA ARG A 31 19.27 4.76 5.06
C ARG A 31 18.39 6.00 5.04
N LEU A 32 17.74 6.27 6.16
CA LEU A 32 16.87 7.46 6.32
C LEU A 32 17.68 8.75 6.57
N GLY A 33 18.80 8.62 7.27
CA GLY A 33 19.51 9.74 7.88
C GLY A 33 18.86 10.23 9.19
N ASN A 34 19.63 10.88 10.04
CA ASN A 34 19.19 11.25 11.39
C ASN A 34 18.01 12.22 11.41
N ASP A 35 18.02 13.25 10.56
CA ASP A 35 16.96 14.27 10.54
C ASP A 35 15.64 13.70 9.99
N ALA A 36 15.67 12.96 8.88
CA ALA A 36 14.51 12.30 8.32
C ALA A 36 13.94 11.27 9.31
N THR A 37 14.80 10.50 9.96
CA THR A 37 14.40 9.55 10.99
C THR A 37 13.61 10.23 12.10
N LYS A 38 14.14 11.32 12.67
CA LYS A 38 13.47 12.07 13.73
C LYS A 38 12.12 12.63 13.28
N GLN A 39 12.05 13.21 12.09
CA GLN A 39 10.83 13.77 11.52
C GLN A 39 9.76 12.70 11.30
N ILE A 40 10.14 11.55 10.71
CA ILE A 40 9.23 10.44 10.42
C ILE A 40 8.64 9.85 11.71
N PHE A 41 9.44 9.73 12.79
CA PHE A 41 8.98 9.11 14.04
C PHE A 41 8.28 10.06 15.00
N ASP A 42 8.49 11.38 14.88
CA ASP A 42 7.80 12.36 15.73
C ASP A 42 6.28 12.36 15.48
N ASN A 43 5.82 11.96 14.30
CA ASN A 43 4.41 11.90 13.88
C ASN A 43 3.62 13.19 14.25
N LYS A 44 4.32 14.29 14.49
CA LYS A 44 3.81 15.60 14.87
C LYS A 44 4.60 16.68 14.14
N GLY A 45 4.09 17.89 14.16
CA GLY A 45 4.82 19.05 13.69
C GLY A 45 4.80 19.27 12.17
N SER A 46 5.89 19.82 11.64
CA SER A 46 5.96 20.32 10.26
C SER A 46 5.94 19.24 9.17
N TYR A 47 6.34 18.02 9.50
CA TYR A 47 6.49 16.92 8.52
C TYR A 47 5.16 16.33 8.06
N TYR A 48 4.20 16.18 8.97
CA TYR A 48 2.92 15.56 8.69
C TYR A 48 1.79 16.55 8.54
N LEU A 49 0.79 16.19 7.73
CA LEU A 49 -0.45 16.94 7.60
C LEU A 49 -1.53 16.34 8.50
N ASP A 50 -2.15 17.18 9.32
CA ASP A 50 -3.33 16.79 10.08
C ASP A 50 -4.58 17.05 9.23
N LEU A 51 -5.28 16.00 8.86
CA LEU A 51 -6.48 16.06 8.04
C LEU A 51 -7.77 15.89 8.85
N GLY A 52 -7.66 15.90 10.19
CA GLY A 52 -8.81 15.86 11.10
C GLY A 52 -9.78 14.72 10.78
N SER A 53 -11.04 15.07 10.53
CA SER A 53 -12.12 14.10 10.26
C SER A 53 -11.94 13.32 8.94
N GLN A 54 -11.10 13.77 8.02
CA GLN A 54 -10.81 12.98 6.80
C GLN A 54 -10.01 11.72 7.12
N ALA A 55 -9.15 11.75 8.16
CA ALA A 55 -8.37 10.60 8.56
C ALA A 55 -9.28 9.48 9.12
N ARG A 56 -9.04 8.24 8.68
CA ARG A 56 -9.68 7.05 9.23
C ARG A 56 -9.10 6.68 10.60
N PHE A 57 -7.80 6.92 10.75
CA PHE A 57 -7.03 6.69 11.98
C PHE A 57 -6.24 7.96 12.31
N SER A 58 -6.40 8.49 13.51
CA SER A 58 -5.80 9.76 13.93
C SER A 58 -4.29 9.72 14.12
N ASP A 59 -3.74 8.52 14.30
CA ASP A 59 -2.30 8.26 14.44
C ASP A 59 -1.60 8.03 13.10
N ILE A 60 -2.33 7.89 12.00
CA ILE A 60 -1.78 7.79 10.64
C ILE A 60 -1.99 9.11 9.92
N ARG A 61 -0.89 9.80 9.66
CA ARG A 61 -0.88 11.11 9.01
C ARG A 61 -0.03 11.07 7.74
N PRO A 62 -0.47 11.70 6.64
CA PRO A 62 0.32 11.75 5.41
C PRO A 62 1.49 12.74 5.55
N PRO A 63 2.73 12.37 5.13
CA PRO A 63 3.82 13.31 4.93
C PRO A 63 3.43 14.43 3.96
N LYS A 64 3.77 15.68 4.28
CA LYS A 64 3.39 16.86 3.47
C LYS A 64 4.02 16.88 2.09
N GLU A 65 5.29 16.45 1.99
CA GLU A 65 6.04 16.52 0.74
C GLU A 65 5.46 15.68 -0.38
N THR A 66 4.83 14.57 -0.02
CA THR A 66 4.30 13.60 -0.97
C THR A 66 2.78 13.58 -1.00
N VAL A 67 2.10 14.46 -0.24
CA VAL A 67 0.64 14.46 -0.14
C VAL A 67 0.01 14.71 -1.52
N VAL A 68 -1.01 13.91 -1.81
CA VAL A 68 -1.84 14.10 -3.01
C VAL A 68 -2.87 15.18 -2.73
N SER A 69 -2.91 16.19 -3.62
CA SER A 69 -3.93 17.23 -3.57
C SER A 69 -4.76 17.23 -4.86
N LEU A 70 -6.02 17.60 -4.73
CA LEU A 70 -6.92 17.83 -5.85
C LEU A 70 -6.56 19.14 -6.55
N SER A 71 -7.08 19.36 -7.77
CA SER A 71 -6.86 20.56 -8.57
C SER A 71 -7.28 21.86 -7.86
N ASN A 72 -8.24 21.78 -6.95
CA ASN A 72 -8.67 22.89 -6.11
C ASN A 72 -7.77 23.15 -4.89
N GLY A 73 -6.62 22.43 -4.77
CA GLY A 73 -5.69 22.53 -3.67
C GLY A 73 -6.05 21.71 -2.41
N SER A 74 -7.20 21.03 -2.40
CA SER A 74 -7.62 20.23 -1.23
C SER A 74 -6.74 19.00 -1.05
N PRO A 75 -6.02 18.84 0.07
CA PRO A 75 -5.19 17.66 0.33
C PRO A 75 -6.04 16.45 0.69
N LEU A 76 -5.56 15.27 0.31
CA LEU A 76 -6.19 13.99 0.60
C LEU A 76 -5.33 13.16 1.56
N HIS A 77 -5.95 12.18 2.23
CA HIS A 77 -5.23 11.20 3.03
C HIS A 77 -4.55 10.16 2.14
N ALA A 78 -3.71 10.64 1.23
CA ALA A 78 -3.02 9.91 0.19
C ALA A 78 -1.64 10.52 -0.08
N ASN A 79 -0.68 9.70 -0.49
CA ASN A 79 0.67 10.13 -0.83
C ASN A 79 1.12 9.51 -2.15
N PHE A 80 1.89 10.25 -2.92
CA PHE A 80 2.70 9.68 -3.99
C PHE A 80 3.80 8.81 -3.39
N VAL A 81 4.00 7.62 -3.98
CA VAL A 81 4.99 6.65 -3.53
C VAL A 81 5.92 6.34 -4.71
N PRO A 82 7.23 6.64 -4.62
CA PRO A 82 8.19 6.42 -5.70
C PRO A 82 8.66 4.97 -5.77
N LEU A 83 7.75 4.01 -5.66
CA LEU A 83 8.06 2.58 -5.60
C LEU A 83 7.17 1.80 -6.56
N GLY A 84 7.65 0.63 -6.97
CA GLY A 84 6.89 -0.34 -7.72
C GLY A 84 7.06 -0.27 -9.24
N GLY A 85 7.65 0.79 -9.77
CA GLY A 85 7.93 0.92 -11.21
C GLY A 85 6.72 0.81 -12.13
N LEU A 86 5.51 1.00 -11.60
CA LEU A 86 4.25 0.80 -12.30
C LEU A 86 3.67 2.14 -12.80
N GLY A 87 4.52 2.94 -13.45
CA GLY A 87 4.05 4.20 -14.01
C GLY A 87 3.85 5.31 -12.98
N ASP A 88 3.43 6.47 -13.45
CA ASP A 88 3.24 7.69 -12.69
C ASP A 88 1.81 8.22 -12.92
N PRO A 89 1.07 8.51 -11.88
CA PRO A 89 1.44 8.42 -10.47
C PRO A 89 1.15 7.06 -9.83
N ALA A 90 1.99 6.66 -8.84
CA ALA A 90 1.70 5.61 -7.89
C ALA A 90 1.25 6.23 -6.56
N ILE A 91 0.05 5.88 -6.09
CA ILE A 91 -0.61 6.53 -4.95
C ILE A 91 -0.96 5.51 -3.87
N ALA A 92 -0.44 5.72 -2.66
CA ALA A 92 -0.89 5.01 -1.46
C ALA A 92 -1.94 5.83 -0.71
N THR A 93 -3.11 5.25 -0.43
CA THR A 93 -4.19 5.93 0.29
C THR A 93 -4.85 5.02 1.32
N GLN A 94 -5.53 5.60 2.29
CA GLN A 94 -6.46 4.86 3.13
C GLN A 94 -7.70 4.43 2.33
N ALA A 95 -8.44 3.41 2.78
CA ALA A 95 -9.78 3.19 2.26
C ALA A 95 -10.62 4.47 2.41
N PRO A 96 -11.30 4.96 1.39
CA PRO A 96 -12.10 6.15 1.52
C PRO A 96 -13.17 5.95 2.61
N LYS A 97 -13.46 6.99 3.39
CA LYS A 97 -14.66 7.01 4.23
C LYS A 97 -15.86 7.34 3.35
N THR A 98 -17.06 6.96 3.76
CA THR A 98 -18.27 7.21 2.95
C THR A 98 -18.41 8.68 2.55
N GLU A 99 -18.14 9.58 3.48
CA GLU A 99 -18.17 11.03 3.25
C GLU A 99 -17.06 11.56 2.34
N ASN A 100 -16.01 10.79 2.10
CA ASN A 100 -14.84 11.18 1.29
C ASN A 100 -14.80 10.48 -0.08
N ILE A 101 -15.80 9.67 -0.42
CA ILE A 101 -15.81 8.93 -1.69
C ILE A 101 -15.77 9.87 -2.90
N THR A 102 -16.50 11.00 -2.87
CA THR A 102 -16.48 11.97 -3.95
C THR A 102 -15.08 12.52 -4.21
N SER A 103 -14.34 12.87 -3.16
CA SER A 103 -12.96 13.34 -3.30
C SER A 103 -12.01 12.23 -3.76
N PHE A 104 -12.26 10.98 -3.35
CA PHE A 104 -11.52 9.83 -3.86
C PHE A 104 -11.74 9.61 -5.36
N LEU A 105 -13.00 9.67 -5.84
CA LEU A 105 -13.32 9.59 -7.27
C LEU A 105 -12.67 10.71 -8.07
N GLN A 106 -12.73 11.94 -7.57
CA GLN A 106 -12.08 13.08 -8.18
C GLN A 106 -10.56 12.86 -8.30
N MET A 107 -9.91 12.32 -7.26
CA MET A 107 -8.50 11.94 -7.32
C MET A 107 -8.24 10.91 -8.43
N ILE A 108 -9.07 9.87 -8.52
CA ILE A 108 -8.94 8.83 -9.56
C ILE A 108 -8.96 9.44 -10.96
N GLU A 109 -9.88 10.36 -11.22
CA GLU A 109 -9.98 11.04 -12.52
C GLU A 109 -8.83 12.03 -12.75
N GLU A 110 -8.58 12.95 -11.82
CA GLU A 110 -7.58 14.00 -11.97
C GLU A 110 -6.14 13.47 -12.07
N LYS A 111 -5.84 12.36 -11.40
CA LYS A 111 -4.53 11.72 -11.45
C LYS A 111 -4.44 10.61 -12.50
N ASN A 112 -5.44 10.52 -13.38
CA ASN A 112 -5.49 9.51 -14.45
C ASN A 112 -5.21 8.08 -13.92
N VAL A 113 -5.81 7.73 -12.76
CA VAL A 113 -5.65 6.40 -12.18
C VAL A 113 -6.45 5.40 -13.00
N THR A 114 -5.77 4.44 -13.59
CA THR A 114 -6.37 3.38 -14.43
C THR A 114 -6.47 2.04 -13.69
N THR A 115 -5.81 1.92 -12.52
CA THR A 115 -5.80 0.69 -11.73
C THR A 115 -5.96 1.00 -10.24
N ILE A 116 -6.93 0.34 -9.59
CA ILE A 116 -7.14 0.39 -8.15
C ILE A 116 -6.90 -0.99 -7.56
N ILE A 117 -6.07 -1.08 -6.54
CA ILE A 117 -5.84 -2.29 -5.74
C ILE A 117 -6.42 -2.07 -4.36
N ASP A 118 -7.49 -2.79 -4.06
CA ASP A 118 -8.15 -2.81 -2.76
C ASP A 118 -7.72 -4.03 -1.96
N LEU A 119 -7.06 -3.79 -0.83
CA LEU A 119 -6.59 -4.84 0.09
C LEU A 119 -7.46 -4.93 1.34
N THR A 120 -8.67 -4.33 1.32
CA THR A 120 -9.65 -4.52 2.39
C THR A 120 -10.37 -5.84 2.23
N ASN A 121 -10.64 -6.48 3.36
CA ASN A 121 -11.40 -7.72 3.44
C ASN A 121 -12.79 -7.48 4.10
N GLN A 122 -13.56 -8.53 4.28
CA GLN A 122 -14.89 -8.44 4.88
C GLN A 122 -14.86 -7.91 6.33
N ASP A 123 -13.83 -8.29 7.10
CA ASP A 123 -13.68 -7.80 8.49
C ASP A 123 -13.42 -6.30 8.54
N ASP A 124 -12.61 -5.76 7.62
CA ASP A 124 -12.38 -4.32 7.50
C ASP A 124 -13.68 -3.57 7.20
N ARG A 125 -14.53 -4.13 6.33
CA ARG A 125 -15.81 -3.53 5.97
C ARG A 125 -16.77 -3.49 7.16
N ILE A 126 -16.80 -4.55 7.95
CA ILE A 126 -17.66 -4.65 9.14
C ILE A 126 -17.11 -3.80 10.30
N LYS A 127 -15.84 -4.03 10.69
CA LYS A 127 -15.25 -3.41 11.91
C LYS A 127 -14.91 -1.94 11.72
N HIS A 128 -14.41 -1.59 10.54
CA HIS A 128 -13.90 -0.25 10.24
C HIS A 128 -14.80 0.54 9.29
N LYS A 129 -15.97 -0.01 8.93
CA LYS A 129 -16.93 0.64 8.03
C LYS A 129 -16.30 1.12 6.72
N ALA A 130 -15.37 0.31 6.17
CA ALA A 130 -14.81 0.59 4.87
C ALA A 130 -15.89 0.32 3.80
N PRO A 131 -16.30 1.31 3.01
CA PRO A 131 -17.38 1.12 2.03
C PRO A 131 -16.95 0.20 0.90
N ASP A 132 -17.87 -0.63 0.43
CA ASP A 132 -17.69 -1.35 -0.82
C ASP A 132 -18.11 -0.45 -2.01
N TYR A 133 -17.25 0.51 -2.33
CA TYR A 133 -17.53 1.46 -3.40
C TYR A 133 -17.52 0.81 -4.79
N SER A 134 -16.87 -0.34 -4.94
CA SER A 134 -16.80 -1.06 -6.21
C SER A 134 -18.09 -1.76 -6.60
N ARG A 135 -18.99 -1.98 -5.66
CA ARG A 135 -20.25 -2.70 -5.85
C ARG A 135 -21.50 -1.85 -5.68
N ASN A 136 -21.38 -0.68 -5.07
CA ASN A 136 -22.49 0.21 -4.81
C ASN A 136 -22.53 1.36 -5.82
N PRO A 137 -23.48 1.39 -6.78
CA PRO A 137 -23.58 2.46 -7.78
C PRO A 137 -23.79 3.85 -7.16
N ALA A 138 -24.36 3.95 -5.93
CA ALA A 138 -24.50 5.22 -5.24
C ALA A 138 -23.16 5.88 -4.89
N HIS A 139 -22.06 5.14 -4.97
CA HIS A 139 -20.71 5.65 -4.79
C HIS A 139 -20.05 6.16 -6.07
N GLY A 140 -20.80 6.25 -7.17
CA GLY A 140 -20.35 6.93 -8.39
C GLY A 140 -19.59 6.06 -9.41
N PHE A 141 -19.47 4.75 -9.15
CA PHE A 141 -18.97 3.80 -10.15
C PHE A 141 -20.08 2.95 -10.74
N SER A 142 -20.10 2.77 -12.06
CA SER A 142 -20.69 1.57 -12.65
C SER A 142 -19.65 0.44 -12.59
N SER A 143 -20.09 -0.80 -12.47
CA SER A 143 -19.21 -1.91 -12.16
C SER A 143 -19.60 -3.19 -12.90
N ALA A 144 -18.63 -3.86 -13.53
CA ALA A 144 -18.80 -5.15 -14.16
C ALA A 144 -17.77 -6.16 -13.61
N ASP A 145 -18.23 -7.37 -13.23
CA ASP A 145 -17.33 -8.47 -12.80
C ASP A 145 -16.51 -8.96 -14.00
N ARG A 146 -15.20 -9.09 -13.80
CA ARG A 146 -14.20 -9.58 -14.75
C ARG A 146 -13.30 -10.65 -14.15
N THR A 147 -13.71 -11.24 -13.02
CA THR A 147 -12.92 -12.22 -12.28
C THR A 147 -12.83 -13.54 -13.03
N SER A 148 -11.63 -13.94 -13.41
CA SER A 148 -11.39 -15.27 -13.99
C SER A 148 -11.39 -16.37 -12.92
N PRO A 149 -11.52 -17.65 -13.29
CA PRO A 149 -11.40 -18.78 -12.35
C PRO A 149 -10.06 -18.81 -11.61
N GLU A 150 -8.95 -18.49 -12.28
CA GLU A 150 -7.60 -18.48 -11.71
C GLU A 150 -7.46 -17.39 -10.65
N LEU A 151 -7.99 -16.18 -10.89
CA LEU A 151 -8.02 -15.11 -9.92
C LEU A 151 -8.86 -15.50 -8.69
N ARG A 152 -10.01 -16.16 -8.90
CA ARG A 152 -10.84 -16.66 -7.78
C ARG A 152 -10.11 -17.68 -6.91
N GLN A 153 -9.34 -18.58 -7.50
CA GLN A 153 -8.51 -19.54 -6.76
C GLN A 153 -7.47 -18.83 -5.88
N SER A 154 -6.94 -17.71 -6.34
CA SER A 154 -6.00 -16.84 -5.59
C SER A 154 -6.71 -15.86 -4.65
N ASN A 155 -8.03 -15.94 -4.47
CA ASN A 155 -8.87 -15.01 -3.70
C ASN A 155 -8.77 -13.55 -4.20
N ILE A 156 -8.56 -13.37 -5.49
CA ILE A 156 -8.54 -12.07 -6.15
C ILE A 156 -9.83 -11.90 -6.94
N GLU A 157 -10.54 -10.81 -6.66
CA GLU A 157 -11.68 -10.37 -7.47
C GLU A 157 -11.19 -9.27 -8.43
N LYS A 158 -11.67 -9.32 -9.66
CA LYS A 158 -11.42 -8.29 -10.68
C LYS A 158 -12.73 -7.66 -11.13
N ARG A 159 -12.76 -6.35 -11.23
CA ARG A 159 -13.89 -5.60 -11.78
C ARG A 159 -13.40 -4.53 -12.75
N GLU A 160 -14.23 -4.23 -13.73
CA GLU A 160 -14.10 -3.03 -14.53
C GLU A 160 -15.03 -1.98 -13.95
N LEU A 161 -14.47 -0.87 -13.50
CA LEU A 161 -15.23 0.27 -12.96
C LEU A 161 -15.22 1.41 -13.97
N LYS A 162 -16.31 2.17 -14.02
CA LYS A 162 -16.39 3.42 -14.80
C LYS A 162 -16.98 4.52 -13.94
N THR A 163 -16.35 5.67 -13.93
CA THR A 163 -16.89 6.88 -13.29
C THR A 163 -18.02 7.47 -14.14
N ALA A 164 -18.73 8.46 -13.57
CA ALA A 164 -19.77 9.19 -14.30
C ALA A 164 -19.23 9.90 -15.55
N ASN A 165 -17.95 10.30 -15.54
CA ASN A 165 -17.26 10.91 -16.69
C ASN A 165 -16.68 9.86 -17.66
N ASN A 166 -17.12 8.60 -17.56
CA ASN A 166 -16.68 7.47 -18.38
C ASN A 166 -15.18 7.13 -18.28
N HIS A 167 -14.49 7.57 -17.20
CA HIS A 167 -13.13 7.15 -16.91
C HIS A 167 -13.12 5.69 -16.48
N SER A 168 -12.36 4.84 -17.18
CA SER A 168 -12.34 3.39 -17.00
C SER A 168 -11.19 2.97 -16.09
N VAL A 169 -11.49 2.15 -15.09
CA VAL A 169 -10.55 1.73 -14.05
C VAL A 169 -10.62 0.23 -13.83
N SER A 170 -9.49 -0.46 -13.90
CA SER A 170 -9.39 -1.83 -13.41
C SER A 170 -9.29 -1.84 -11.89
N TYR A 171 -10.14 -2.64 -11.28
CA TYR A 171 -10.18 -2.85 -9.84
C TYR A 171 -9.82 -4.29 -9.51
N LEU A 172 -8.83 -4.48 -8.66
CA LEU A 172 -8.45 -5.76 -8.10
C LEU A 172 -8.64 -5.72 -6.58
N ASN A 173 -9.31 -6.72 -6.02
CA ASN A 173 -9.45 -6.87 -4.57
C ASN A 173 -8.92 -8.22 -4.11
N LEU A 174 -7.91 -8.21 -3.23
CA LEU A 174 -7.48 -9.41 -2.52
C LEU A 174 -8.34 -9.59 -1.27
N THR A 175 -9.31 -10.50 -1.33
CA THR A 175 -10.39 -10.62 -0.35
C THR A 175 -9.97 -11.26 0.98
N LYS A 176 -8.81 -11.92 1.04
CA LYS A 176 -8.37 -12.71 2.21
C LYS A 176 -6.99 -12.30 2.73
N TRP A 177 -6.77 -11.00 2.97
CA TRP A 177 -5.57 -10.54 3.68
C TRP A 177 -5.93 -10.11 5.10
N PRO A 178 -5.44 -10.81 6.14
CA PRO A 178 -5.76 -10.44 7.53
C PRO A 178 -5.14 -9.09 7.90
N ASP A 179 -5.86 -8.32 8.70
CA ASP A 179 -5.32 -7.06 9.22
C ASP A 179 -4.14 -7.34 10.18
N HIS A 180 -3.09 -6.52 10.10
CA HIS A 180 -1.82 -6.71 10.80
C HIS A 180 -1.11 -8.06 10.57
N GLY A 181 -1.50 -8.83 9.55
CA GLY A 181 -0.89 -10.10 9.17
C GLY A 181 -0.28 -10.07 7.77
N ALA A 182 0.23 -11.22 7.35
CA ALA A 182 0.69 -11.48 5.99
C ALA A 182 -0.13 -12.59 5.33
N VAL A 183 -0.11 -12.63 4.00
CA VAL A 183 -0.63 -13.77 3.22
C VAL A 183 0.50 -14.76 2.96
N ALA A 184 0.16 -15.97 2.54
CA ALA A 184 1.17 -16.92 2.06
C ALA A 184 1.90 -16.35 0.85
N ILE A 185 3.18 -16.70 0.70
CA ILE A 185 4.05 -16.18 -0.36
C ILE A 185 3.49 -16.41 -1.77
N ASP A 186 2.86 -17.56 -2.01
CA ASP A 186 2.27 -17.87 -3.32
C ASP A 186 1.07 -16.96 -3.64
N GLY A 187 0.22 -16.68 -2.64
CA GLY A 187 -0.86 -15.71 -2.79
C GLY A 187 -0.34 -14.29 -3.03
N PHE A 188 0.77 -13.92 -2.38
CA PHE A 188 1.44 -12.65 -2.60
C PHE A 188 2.01 -12.55 -4.02
N LYS A 189 2.72 -13.57 -4.50
CA LYS A 189 3.23 -13.67 -5.88
C LYS A 189 2.10 -13.57 -6.90
N SER A 190 1.00 -14.28 -6.68
CA SER A 190 -0.18 -14.23 -7.56
C SER A 190 -0.78 -12.82 -7.63
N LEU A 191 -0.86 -12.11 -6.49
CA LEU A 191 -1.34 -10.74 -6.46
C LEU A 191 -0.42 -9.80 -7.24
N LEU A 192 0.90 -9.84 -7.00
CA LEU A 192 1.86 -8.98 -7.68
C LEU A 192 1.83 -9.22 -9.19
N SER A 193 1.80 -10.48 -9.62
CA SER A 193 1.69 -10.85 -11.04
C SER A 193 0.40 -10.31 -11.67
N ALA A 194 -0.75 -10.44 -10.98
CA ALA A 194 -2.02 -9.91 -11.46
C ALA A 194 -2.00 -8.38 -11.59
N ILE A 195 -1.37 -7.68 -10.64
CA ILE A 195 -1.19 -6.22 -10.69
C ILE A 195 -0.32 -5.82 -11.88
N GLU A 196 0.85 -6.44 -12.04
CA GLU A 196 1.78 -6.15 -13.14
C GLU A 196 1.13 -6.40 -14.51
N GLN A 197 0.42 -7.49 -14.66
CA GLN A 197 -0.27 -7.84 -15.91
C GLN A 197 -1.38 -6.82 -16.22
N GLU A 198 -2.21 -6.51 -15.25
CA GLU A 198 -3.37 -5.63 -15.45
C GLU A 198 -2.95 -4.19 -15.71
N HIS A 199 -2.06 -3.66 -14.86
CA HIS A 199 -1.60 -2.29 -14.98
C HIS A 199 -0.69 -2.11 -16.21
N GLY A 200 0.20 -3.07 -16.48
CA GLY A 200 1.08 -3.04 -17.66
C GLY A 200 0.31 -3.00 -18.99
N SER A 201 -0.91 -3.55 -19.02
CA SER A 201 -1.77 -3.51 -20.22
C SER A 201 -2.47 -2.16 -20.43
N LYS A 202 -2.66 -1.36 -19.38
CA LYS A 202 -3.42 -0.10 -19.41
C LYS A 202 -2.56 1.15 -19.35
N GLY A 203 -1.45 1.08 -18.62
CA GLY A 203 -0.66 2.28 -18.27
C GLY A 203 -1.44 3.25 -17.38
N GLY A 204 -0.97 4.49 -17.25
CA GLY A 204 -1.57 5.51 -16.39
C GLY A 204 -1.21 5.34 -14.92
N GLY A 205 -1.99 5.94 -14.00
CA GLY A 205 -1.73 5.88 -12.57
C GLY A 205 -2.27 4.62 -11.89
N ILE A 206 -1.66 4.26 -10.77
CA ILE A 206 -2.11 3.18 -9.89
C ILE A 206 -2.39 3.70 -8.49
N THR A 207 -3.47 3.23 -7.88
CA THR A 207 -3.81 3.50 -6.48
C THR A 207 -3.91 2.20 -5.71
N ILE A 208 -3.17 2.07 -4.61
CA ILE A 208 -3.24 0.93 -3.71
C ILE A 208 -3.71 1.39 -2.34
N HIS A 209 -4.71 0.73 -1.78
CA HIS A 209 -5.17 0.97 -0.43
C HIS A 209 -5.51 -0.30 0.33
N CYS A 210 -5.39 -0.23 1.63
CA CYS A 210 -6.01 -1.13 2.60
C CYS A 210 -6.89 -0.27 3.52
N ASN A 211 -7.00 -0.59 4.79
CA ASN A 211 -7.77 0.24 5.72
C ASN A 211 -7.08 1.59 5.99
N ALA A 212 -5.87 1.58 6.53
CA ALA A 212 -5.07 2.78 6.82
C ALA A 212 -4.18 3.24 5.64
N GLY A 213 -3.97 2.37 4.66
CA GLY A 213 -3.11 2.65 3.51
C GLY A 213 -1.62 2.69 3.83
N VAL A 214 -1.17 1.85 4.78
CA VAL A 214 0.23 1.80 5.21
C VAL A 214 0.79 0.38 5.29
N GLY A 215 0.16 -0.56 6.02
CA GLY A 215 0.69 -1.90 6.22
C GLY A 215 0.65 -2.77 4.96
N ARG A 216 -0.51 -3.36 4.68
CA ARG A 216 -0.75 -4.18 3.46
C ARG A 216 -0.39 -3.41 2.19
N THR A 217 -0.78 -2.13 2.13
CA THR A 217 -0.45 -1.23 1.02
C THR A 217 1.06 -1.09 0.84
N GLY A 218 1.79 -0.83 1.91
CA GLY A 218 3.24 -0.73 1.88
C GLY A 218 3.92 -2.04 1.47
N THR A 219 3.38 -3.17 1.93
CA THR A 219 3.90 -4.49 1.56
C THR A 219 3.76 -4.76 0.07
N VAL A 220 2.63 -4.39 -0.55
CA VAL A 220 2.42 -4.55 -1.99
C VAL A 220 3.35 -3.63 -2.78
N TYR A 221 3.45 -2.34 -2.44
CA TYR A 221 4.38 -1.43 -3.12
C TYR A 221 5.84 -1.91 -3.01
N ALA A 222 6.25 -2.36 -1.82
CA ALA A 222 7.60 -2.89 -1.61
C ALA A 222 7.84 -4.17 -2.44
N GLY A 223 6.86 -5.08 -2.52
CA GLY A 223 6.94 -6.27 -3.34
C GLY A 223 7.08 -5.96 -4.83
N LEU A 224 6.30 -5.01 -5.36
CA LEU A 224 6.41 -4.56 -6.75
C LEU A 224 7.77 -3.94 -7.05
N GLU A 225 8.32 -3.15 -6.13
CA GLU A 225 9.66 -2.58 -6.28
C GLU A 225 10.75 -3.65 -6.27
N LEU A 226 10.64 -4.64 -5.39
CA LEU A 226 11.57 -5.78 -5.37
C LEU A 226 11.51 -6.59 -6.67
N SER A 227 10.30 -6.78 -7.23
CA SER A 227 10.14 -7.38 -8.58
C SER A 227 10.87 -6.57 -9.65
N ARG A 228 10.73 -5.25 -9.63
CA ARG A 228 11.40 -4.34 -10.57
C ARG A 228 12.92 -4.45 -10.45
N LEU A 229 13.44 -4.39 -9.21
CA LEU A 229 14.88 -4.52 -8.94
C LEU A 229 15.44 -5.87 -9.44
N ALA A 230 14.68 -6.95 -9.25
CA ALA A 230 15.08 -8.27 -9.74
C ALA A 230 15.11 -8.31 -11.28
N LYS A 231 14.08 -7.81 -11.96
CA LYS A 231 14.00 -7.74 -13.42
C LYS A 231 15.14 -6.91 -14.03
N ASN A 232 15.59 -5.89 -13.33
CA ASN A 232 16.69 -5.02 -13.75
C ASN A 232 18.08 -5.57 -13.39
N GLY A 233 18.17 -6.71 -12.70
CA GLY A 233 19.45 -7.26 -12.21
C GLY A 233 20.07 -6.52 -11.03
N GLU A 234 19.29 -5.66 -10.38
CA GLU A 234 19.70 -4.87 -9.21
C GLU A 234 19.53 -5.63 -7.88
N LEU A 235 18.78 -6.75 -7.91
CA LEU A 235 18.56 -7.66 -6.78
C LEU A 235 19.31 -8.96 -7.00
N ASN A 236 20.05 -9.42 -5.99
CA ASN A 236 20.79 -10.68 -6.04
C ASN A 236 20.92 -11.32 -4.65
N SER A 237 21.44 -12.55 -4.58
CA SER A 237 21.56 -13.31 -3.32
C SER A 237 22.48 -12.67 -2.26
N SER A 238 23.34 -11.73 -2.63
CA SER A 238 24.22 -11.04 -1.67
C SER A 238 23.60 -9.76 -1.08
N ASN A 239 22.63 -9.14 -1.78
CA ASN A 239 22.09 -7.83 -1.41
C ASN A 239 20.59 -7.81 -1.12
N PHE A 240 19.84 -8.90 -1.29
CA PHE A 240 18.38 -8.89 -1.19
C PHE A 240 17.86 -8.34 0.15
N ALA A 241 18.56 -8.65 1.25
CA ALA A 241 18.14 -8.18 2.58
C ALA A 241 18.30 -6.66 2.72
N ASP A 242 19.41 -6.12 2.25
CA ASP A 242 19.64 -4.67 2.24
C ASP A 242 18.62 -3.95 1.34
N LYS A 243 18.33 -4.51 0.17
CA LYS A 243 17.32 -3.95 -0.75
C LYS A 243 15.92 -3.92 -0.15
N VAL A 244 15.52 -4.94 0.61
CA VAL A 244 14.24 -4.91 1.35
C VAL A 244 14.21 -3.72 2.32
N LEU A 245 15.29 -3.52 3.10
CA LEU A 245 15.37 -2.40 4.05
C LEU A 245 15.43 -1.04 3.36
N ASP A 246 16.13 -0.92 2.23
CA ASP A 246 16.17 0.29 1.41
C ASP A 246 14.77 0.68 0.93
N VAL A 247 14.03 -0.28 0.38
CA VAL A 247 12.66 -0.08 -0.12
C VAL A 247 11.71 0.33 1.00
N VAL A 248 11.80 -0.32 2.18
CA VAL A 248 10.99 0.06 3.35
C VAL A 248 11.34 1.47 3.84
N ALA A 249 12.62 1.84 3.84
CA ALA A 249 13.05 3.19 4.22
C ALA A 249 12.47 4.26 3.28
N GLU A 250 12.56 4.07 1.97
CA GLU A 250 11.98 4.98 0.98
C GLU A 250 10.45 5.07 1.11
N GLY A 251 9.77 3.94 1.31
CA GLY A 251 8.34 3.93 1.57
C GLY A 251 7.94 4.70 2.83
N ARG A 252 8.76 4.65 3.89
CA ARG A 252 8.53 5.43 5.11
C ARG A 252 8.73 6.93 4.92
N LYS A 253 9.68 7.35 4.10
CA LYS A 253 9.79 8.76 3.69
C LYS A 253 8.54 9.22 2.97
N ALA A 254 8.03 8.40 2.06
CA ALA A 254 6.90 8.76 1.22
C ALA A 254 5.53 8.69 1.93
N ARG A 255 5.31 7.71 2.85
CA ARG A 255 3.99 7.43 3.43
C ARG A 255 3.97 7.41 4.97
N GLY A 256 5.11 7.60 5.61
CA GLY A 256 5.23 7.70 7.06
C GLY A 256 5.66 6.41 7.76
N PHE A 257 5.88 6.53 9.08
CA PHE A 257 6.52 5.50 9.90
C PHE A 257 5.89 4.11 9.85
N ALA A 258 4.60 4.04 9.56
CA ALA A 258 3.84 2.80 9.54
C ALA A 258 3.85 2.07 8.18
N PHE A 259 4.60 2.56 7.18
CA PHE A 259 4.76 1.84 5.92
C PHE A 259 5.44 0.49 6.18
N VAL A 260 4.78 -0.62 5.84
CA VAL A 260 5.06 -1.99 6.32
C VAL A 260 5.00 -2.03 7.84
N GLN A 261 3.81 -2.26 8.40
CA GLN A 261 3.51 -1.98 9.81
C GLN A 261 3.61 -3.19 10.75
N ALA A 262 3.92 -4.37 10.22
CA ALA A 262 3.95 -5.60 11.02
C ALA A 262 5.17 -6.47 10.67
N PRO A 263 5.73 -7.21 11.66
CA PRO A 263 6.85 -8.13 11.44
C PRO A 263 6.57 -9.18 10.36
N GLU A 264 5.35 -9.71 10.32
CA GLU A 264 4.91 -10.72 9.35
C GLU A 264 4.95 -10.17 7.92
N GLN A 265 4.63 -8.89 7.74
CA GLN A 265 4.70 -8.21 6.44
C GLN A 265 6.16 -8.04 5.99
N LEU A 266 7.04 -7.65 6.91
CA LEU A 266 8.47 -7.52 6.61
C LEU A 266 9.10 -8.88 6.30
N ASN A 267 8.77 -9.92 7.07
CA ASN A 267 9.26 -11.27 6.83
C ASN A 267 8.79 -11.81 5.47
N LEU A 268 7.53 -11.53 5.08
CA LEU A 268 7.04 -11.86 3.75
C LEU A 268 7.87 -11.19 2.65
N LEU A 269 8.30 -9.94 2.85
CA LEU A 269 9.15 -9.24 1.88
C LEU A 269 10.56 -9.85 1.78
N PHE A 270 11.16 -10.28 2.91
CA PHE A 270 12.43 -10.99 2.90
C PHE A 270 12.32 -12.34 2.16
N ASP A 271 11.29 -13.13 2.49
CA ASP A 271 11.05 -14.42 1.83
C ASP A 271 10.79 -14.24 0.34
N TYR A 272 10.03 -13.20 -0.02
CA TYR A 272 9.76 -12.86 -1.42
C TYR A 272 11.03 -12.44 -2.16
N ALA A 273 11.81 -11.49 -1.64
CA ALA A 273 13.06 -11.04 -2.23
C ALA A 273 14.05 -12.20 -2.42
N LYS A 274 14.18 -13.07 -1.40
CA LYS A 274 15.00 -14.28 -1.48
C LYS A 274 14.53 -15.24 -2.58
N SER A 275 13.25 -15.29 -2.87
CA SER A 275 12.67 -16.16 -3.90
C SER A 275 12.86 -15.64 -5.34
N LEU A 276 13.35 -14.40 -5.49
CA LEU A 276 13.59 -13.77 -6.78
C LEU A 276 15.07 -13.90 -7.25
N VAL A 277 15.96 -14.46 -6.39
CA VAL A 277 17.42 -14.52 -6.61
C VAL A 277 18.00 -15.91 -6.56
#